data_633c6f204343c759208c1094d0a98e90
#
_entry.id   633c6f204343c759208c1094d0a98e90
#
_cell.length_a   1.000
_cell.length_b   1.000
_cell.length_c   1.000
_cell.angle_alpha   90.00
_cell.angle_beta   90.00
_cell.angle_gamma   90.00
#
_symmetry.space_group_name_H-M   'P 1'
#
loop_
_entity.id
_entity.type
_entity.pdbx_description
1 polymer ?
#
loop_
_entity_poly.entity_id
_entity_poly.type
_entity_poly.pdbx_seq_one_letter_code
_entity_poly.pdbx_strand_id
1 'polypeptide(L)'
;INKKGIVVDRASGFKEDLLMVEFKGPDVNAGEGKLRTDKKRIRYAASEGNVESVYKALVLGTRDYVKKCGFKKAVIGLSGGIDSAVTAVIAVKALGRGKVLGVTMPSSFSSKGSIEDSVVLAEKLGIDCQVIPIKSIYNAYTKTLSGIFAGLPFDVTEENLQARIRGKILMAISNKHGYLVLTTGNKSELAVGYCTLYGDMCGGLAVISDIPKTMVYDIAEYINRRKEIIPVDTIEKP
;
A
#
# COMPACT_ATOMS: atom_id res chain seq x y z
N ILE A 1 18.50 -27.76 6.51
CA ILE A 1 18.70 -27.99 7.94
C ILE A 1 19.55 -29.24 8.09
N ASN A 2 20.61 -29.22 8.92
CA ASN A 2 21.46 -30.36 9.19
C ASN A 2 20.87 -31.28 10.27
N LYS A 3 21.57 -32.44 10.56
CA LYS A 3 21.16 -33.41 11.60
C LYS A 3 21.05 -32.81 13.02
N LYS A 4 21.65 -31.65 13.27
CA LYS A 4 21.60 -30.92 14.56
C LYS A 4 20.47 -29.89 14.59
N GLY A 5 19.60 -29.83 13.59
CA GLY A 5 18.53 -28.84 13.51
C GLY A 5 18.98 -27.42 13.09
N ILE A 6 20.22 -27.25 12.67
CA ILE A 6 20.79 -25.95 12.31
C ILE A 6 20.50 -25.67 10.84
N VAL A 7 19.99 -24.46 10.53
CA VAL A 7 19.82 -23.98 9.15
C VAL A 7 21.20 -23.76 8.54
N VAL A 8 21.54 -24.56 7.53
CA VAL A 8 22.85 -24.52 6.84
C VAL A 8 22.85 -23.61 5.63
N ASP A 9 21.69 -23.48 4.99
CA ASP A 9 21.49 -22.51 3.90
C ASP A 9 19.99 -22.21 3.75
N ARG A 10 19.65 -21.09 3.10
CA ARG A 10 18.29 -20.63 2.87
C ARG A 10 18.22 -19.89 1.54
N ALA A 11 17.22 -20.21 0.72
CA ALA A 11 16.89 -19.42 -0.46
C ALA A 11 16.48 -18.00 -0.07
N SER A 12 16.66 -17.06 -0.99
CA SER A 12 16.30 -15.65 -0.78
C SER A 12 14.81 -15.49 -0.55
N GLY A 13 14.43 -14.64 0.41
CA GLY A 13 13.01 -14.29 0.63
C GLY A 13 12.45 -13.41 -0.50
N PHE A 14 11.15 -13.54 -0.80
CA PHE A 14 10.35 -12.66 -1.68
C PHE A 14 10.81 -12.55 -3.14
N LYS A 15 11.58 -13.51 -3.63
CA LYS A 15 12.02 -13.63 -5.03
C LYS A 15 12.29 -15.09 -5.39
N GLU A 16 12.27 -15.37 -6.68
CA GLU A 16 12.72 -16.67 -7.19
C GLU A 16 14.20 -16.87 -6.89
N ASP A 17 14.56 -18.04 -6.38
CA ASP A 17 15.95 -18.44 -6.10
C ASP A 17 16.09 -19.94 -6.26
N LEU A 18 17.26 -20.38 -6.70
CA LEU A 18 17.62 -21.78 -6.84
C LEU A 18 18.73 -22.09 -5.86
N LEU A 19 18.43 -22.94 -4.89
CA LEU A 19 19.39 -23.44 -3.91
C LEU A 19 19.84 -24.84 -4.31
N MET A 20 21.11 -24.98 -4.69
CA MET A 20 21.71 -26.29 -4.94
C MET A 20 22.39 -26.79 -3.68
N VAL A 21 21.99 -27.98 -3.23
CA VAL A 21 22.55 -28.64 -2.05
C VAL A 21 23.12 -30.02 -2.47
N GLU A 22 24.41 -30.23 -2.21
CA GLU A 22 25.06 -31.50 -2.47
C GLU A 22 24.98 -32.39 -1.22
N PHE A 23 24.38 -33.55 -1.36
CA PHE A 23 24.35 -34.59 -0.31
C PHE A 23 25.40 -35.65 -0.65
N LYS A 24 26.40 -35.80 0.19
CA LYS A 24 27.39 -36.87 0.04
C LYS A 24 26.92 -38.08 0.83
N GLY A 25 26.50 -39.14 0.17
CA GLY A 25 26.19 -40.52 0.61
C GLY A 25 25.81 -40.84 2.08
N PRO A 26 25.43 -42.08 2.39
CA PRO A 26 24.89 -42.44 3.71
C PRO A 26 25.87 -42.32 4.88
N ASP A 27 27.18 -42.29 4.63
CA ASP A 27 28.21 -42.19 5.68
C ASP A 27 28.69 -40.78 5.98
N VAL A 28 28.14 -39.77 5.34
CA VAL A 28 28.58 -38.40 5.59
C VAL A 28 27.81 -37.79 6.72
N ASN A 29 28.51 -37.48 7.79
CA ASN A 29 28.04 -36.50 8.77
C ASN A 29 27.63 -35.24 8.04
N ALA A 30 26.34 -35.05 7.84
CA ALA A 30 25.77 -33.89 7.14
C ALA A 30 26.06 -32.54 7.86
N GLY A 31 27.07 -32.54 8.74
CA GLY A 31 27.58 -31.36 9.43
C GLY A 31 28.94 -30.85 8.92
N GLU A 32 29.65 -31.65 8.08
CA GLU A 32 31.00 -31.30 7.62
C GLU A 32 31.14 -31.17 6.10
N GLY A 33 30.05 -31.31 5.36
CA GLY A 33 30.08 -30.99 3.95
C GLY A 33 30.51 -29.49 3.81
N LYS A 34 31.65 -29.26 3.16
CA LYS A 34 32.01 -27.93 2.73
C LYS A 34 30.95 -27.46 1.71
N LEU A 35 29.84 -26.94 2.21
CA LEU A 35 28.96 -26.12 1.41
C LEU A 35 29.83 -25.00 0.84
N ARG A 36 30.02 -24.96 -0.46
CA ARG A 36 30.47 -23.72 -1.14
C ARG A 36 29.36 -22.70 -1.01
N THR A 37 29.05 -22.33 0.20
CA THR A 37 28.18 -21.20 0.49
C THR A 37 29.05 -19.97 0.41
N ASP A 38 28.69 -19.10 -0.49
CA ASP A 38 29.19 -17.74 -0.43
C ASP A 38 28.90 -17.26 1.00
N LYS A 39 29.94 -16.97 1.80
CA LYS A 39 29.81 -16.59 3.23
C LYS A 39 28.83 -15.43 3.47
N LYS A 40 28.46 -14.70 2.41
CA LYS A 40 27.40 -13.71 2.41
C LYS A 40 25.97 -14.30 2.60
N ARG A 41 25.69 -15.54 2.16
CA ARG A 41 24.34 -16.13 2.24
C ARG A 41 23.93 -16.55 3.66
N ILE A 42 24.88 -16.95 4.49
CA ILE A 42 24.61 -17.37 5.89
C ILE A 42 24.10 -16.19 6.76
N ARG A 43 24.37 -14.96 6.36
CA ARG A 43 23.90 -13.76 7.08
C ARG A 43 22.38 -13.51 6.98
N TYR A 44 21.69 -14.13 6.03
CA TYR A 44 20.24 -13.96 5.85
C TYR A 44 19.36 -14.77 6.80
N ALA A 45 19.93 -15.73 7.55
CA ALA A 45 19.16 -16.50 8.51
C ALA A 45 18.77 -15.70 9.77
N ALA A 46 19.35 -14.51 9.99
CA ALA A 46 19.31 -13.87 11.29
C ALA A 46 18.70 -12.46 11.35
N SER A 47 18.56 -11.71 10.26
CA SER A 47 18.00 -10.34 10.42
C SER A 47 17.64 -9.64 9.11
N GLU A 48 16.61 -10.08 8.42
CA GLU A 48 15.80 -9.05 7.78
C GLU A 48 15.02 -8.38 8.92
N GLY A 49 15.25 -7.09 9.16
CA GLY A 49 14.43 -6.36 10.13
C GLY A 49 12.96 -6.60 9.79
N ASN A 50 12.11 -6.76 10.78
CA ASN A 50 10.69 -7.09 10.58
C ASN A 50 10.03 -6.17 9.53
N VAL A 51 10.35 -4.88 9.52
CA VAL A 51 9.81 -3.87 8.59
C VAL A 51 10.21 -4.12 7.13
N GLU A 52 11.49 -4.47 6.87
CA GLU A 52 11.95 -4.80 5.52
C GLU A 52 11.24 -6.02 4.95
N SER A 53 11.08 -7.06 5.74
CA SER A 53 10.38 -8.30 5.34
C SER A 53 8.91 -8.02 5.05
N VAL A 54 8.24 -7.24 5.90
CA VAL A 54 6.84 -6.83 5.69
C VAL A 54 6.71 -6.00 4.41
N TYR A 55 7.55 -4.98 4.22
CA TYR A 55 7.55 -4.18 2.99
C TYR A 55 7.71 -5.04 1.72
N LYS A 56 8.67 -5.98 1.73
CA LYS A 56 8.89 -6.89 0.60
C LYS A 56 7.70 -7.82 0.36
N ALA A 57 7.07 -8.32 1.43
CA ALA A 57 5.87 -9.14 1.34
C ALA A 57 4.70 -8.37 0.71
N LEU A 58 4.46 -7.13 1.13
CA LEU A 58 3.41 -6.26 0.57
C LEU A 58 3.64 -5.98 -0.92
N VAL A 59 4.88 -5.69 -1.31
CA VAL A 59 5.25 -5.49 -2.73
C VAL A 59 5.02 -6.76 -3.55
N LEU A 60 5.45 -7.92 -3.04
CA LEU A 60 5.27 -9.20 -3.71
C LEU A 60 3.79 -9.55 -3.83
N GLY A 61 3.05 -9.49 -2.73
CA GLY A 61 1.62 -9.81 -2.68
C GLY A 61 0.80 -8.92 -3.63
N THR A 62 1.07 -7.61 -3.62
CA THR A 62 0.41 -6.66 -4.53
C THR A 62 0.68 -6.99 -5.99
N ARG A 63 1.93 -7.24 -6.34
CA ARG A 63 2.33 -7.61 -7.71
C ARG A 63 1.65 -8.89 -8.17
N ASP A 64 1.69 -9.93 -7.35
CA ASP A 64 1.16 -11.24 -7.69
C ASP A 64 -0.35 -11.24 -7.79
N TYR A 65 -1.04 -10.54 -6.88
CA TYR A 65 -2.49 -10.38 -6.93
C TYR A 65 -2.93 -9.68 -8.21
N VAL A 66 -2.37 -8.50 -8.50
CA VAL A 66 -2.70 -7.74 -9.71
C VAL A 66 -2.49 -8.57 -10.97
N LYS A 67 -1.34 -9.27 -11.06
CA LYS A 67 -1.00 -10.12 -12.20
C LYS A 67 -1.95 -11.33 -12.34
N LYS A 68 -2.22 -12.04 -11.25
CA LYS A 68 -3.07 -13.24 -11.24
C LYS A 68 -4.53 -12.93 -11.54
N CYS A 69 -5.01 -11.76 -11.10
CA CYS A 69 -6.36 -11.29 -11.43
C CYS A 69 -6.48 -10.68 -12.85
N GLY A 70 -5.39 -10.67 -13.63
CA GLY A 70 -5.39 -10.20 -15.02
C GLY A 70 -5.35 -8.68 -15.19
N PHE A 71 -5.22 -7.90 -14.11
CA PHE A 71 -5.11 -6.45 -14.19
C PHE A 71 -3.73 -6.02 -14.70
N LYS A 72 -3.72 -4.97 -15.53
CA LYS A 72 -2.48 -4.40 -16.09
C LYS A 72 -2.04 -3.13 -15.37
N LYS A 73 -2.98 -2.41 -14.77
CA LYS A 73 -2.76 -1.14 -14.08
C LYS A 73 -3.60 -1.07 -12.80
N ALA A 74 -3.19 -0.20 -11.91
CA ALA A 74 -3.93 0.11 -10.69
C ALA A 74 -4.24 1.61 -10.61
N VAL A 75 -5.31 1.96 -9.88
CA VAL A 75 -5.66 3.32 -9.51
C VAL A 75 -5.77 3.44 -7.99
N ILE A 76 -5.30 4.55 -7.44
CA ILE A 76 -5.28 4.80 -6.00
C ILE A 76 -5.71 6.23 -5.70
N GLY A 77 -6.54 6.41 -4.67
CA GLY A 77 -6.85 7.72 -4.12
C GLY A 77 -5.69 8.26 -3.27
N LEU A 78 -5.18 9.43 -3.62
CA LEU A 78 -4.15 10.14 -2.85
C LEU A 78 -4.82 11.21 -1.99
N SER A 79 -4.74 11.04 -0.68
CA SER A 79 -5.34 11.95 0.31
C SER A 79 -4.37 12.98 0.88
N GLY A 80 -3.07 12.82 0.62
CA GLY A 80 -2.00 13.55 1.30
C GLY A 80 -1.67 12.98 2.68
N GLY A 81 -2.29 11.84 3.08
CA GLY A 81 -1.99 11.11 4.30
C GLY A 81 -1.03 9.95 4.08
N ILE A 82 -0.39 9.52 5.16
CA ILE A 82 0.68 8.51 5.17
C ILE A 82 0.22 7.15 4.60
N ASP A 83 -1.01 6.72 4.87
CA ASP A 83 -1.53 5.42 4.41
C ASP A 83 -1.62 5.37 2.89
N SER A 84 -2.15 6.43 2.28
CA SER A 84 -2.21 6.55 0.82
C SER A 84 -0.82 6.65 0.19
N ALA A 85 0.11 7.34 0.88
CA ALA A 85 1.48 7.49 0.42
C ALA A 85 2.24 6.15 0.44
N VAL A 86 2.20 5.41 1.54
CA VAL A 86 2.84 4.08 1.65
C VAL A 86 2.25 3.11 0.62
N THR A 87 0.92 3.11 0.47
CA THR A 87 0.23 2.25 -0.51
C THR A 87 0.67 2.59 -1.94
N ALA A 88 0.80 3.88 -2.29
CA ALA A 88 1.26 4.31 -3.61
C ALA A 88 2.70 3.86 -3.88
N VAL A 89 3.61 3.98 -2.90
CA VAL A 89 5.00 3.50 -3.04
C VAL A 89 5.04 2.00 -3.27
N ILE A 90 4.26 1.22 -2.50
CA ILE A 90 4.17 -0.24 -2.66
C ILE A 90 3.64 -0.58 -4.06
N ALA A 91 2.58 0.09 -4.52
CA ALA A 91 2.01 -0.13 -5.84
C ALA A 91 3.01 0.15 -6.96
N VAL A 92 3.73 1.26 -6.88
CA VAL A 92 4.78 1.62 -7.87
C VAL A 92 5.93 0.61 -7.85
N LYS A 93 6.34 0.15 -6.67
CA LYS A 93 7.39 -0.86 -6.54
C LYS A 93 6.97 -2.22 -7.07
N ALA A 94 5.69 -2.56 -6.92
CA ALA A 94 5.11 -3.82 -7.39
C ALA A 94 4.89 -3.86 -8.89
N LEU A 95 4.39 -2.76 -9.48
CA LEU A 95 3.87 -2.73 -10.85
C LEU A 95 4.74 -1.92 -11.82
N GLY A 96 5.49 -0.96 -11.31
CA GLY A 96 6.20 0.06 -12.08
C GLY A 96 5.37 1.34 -12.25
N ARG A 97 6.06 2.50 -12.32
CA ARG A 97 5.47 3.85 -12.36
C ARG A 97 4.42 4.05 -13.46
N GLY A 98 4.65 3.54 -14.67
CA GLY A 98 3.70 3.68 -15.78
C GLY A 98 2.41 2.85 -15.65
N LYS A 99 2.25 2.10 -14.55
CA LYS A 99 1.09 1.23 -14.30
C LYS A 99 0.26 1.64 -13.07
N VAL A 100 0.56 2.78 -12.47
CA VAL A 100 -0.17 3.32 -11.32
C VAL A 100 -0.68 4.70 -11.66
N LEU A 101 -1.97 4.93 -11.46
CA LEU A 101 -2.63 6.22 -11.57
C LEU A 101 -2.99 6.72 -10.16
N GLY A 102 -2.45 7.88 -9.78
CA GLY A 102 -2.87 8.60 -8.59
C GLY A 102 -4.09 9.49 -8.90
N VAL A 103 -5.03 9.56 -7.97
CA VAL A 103 -6.18 10.46 -8.08
C VAL A 103 -6.35 11.21 -6.76
N THR A 104 -6.18 12.52 -6.76
CA THR A 104 -6.53 13.35 -5.61
C THR A 104 -7.90 14.01 -5.82
N MET A 105 -8.74 13.94 -4.80
CA MET A 105 -10.15 14.32 -4.88
C MET A 105 -10.49 15.32 -3.77
N PRO A 106 -10.04 16.60 -3.92
CA PRO A 106 -10.25 17.61 -2.91
C PRO A 106 -11.72 17.99 -2.76
N SER A 107 -12.12 18.25 -1.51
CA SER A 107 -13.39 18.85 -1.13
C SER A 107 -13.17 20.28 -0.61
N SER A 108 -14.25 20.94 -0.20
CA SER A 108 -14.16 22.25 0.47
C SER A 108 -13.45 22.18 1.84
N PHE A 109 -13.32 20.98 2.41
CA PHE A 109 -12.70 20.70 3.70
C PHE A 109 -11.26 20.20 3.59
N SER A 110 -10.77 19.95 2.36
CA SER A 110 -9.39 19.51 2.14
C SER A 110 -8.42 20.66 2.35
N SER A 111 -7.36 20.44 3.13
CA SER A 111 -6.30 21.43 3.27
C SER A 111 -5.50 21.57 1.96
N LYS A 112 -4.98 22.78 1.71
CA LYS A 112 -4.09 23.01 0.55
C LYS A 112 -2.86 22.09 0.61
N GLY A 113 -2.24 21.93 1.78
CA GLY A 113 -1.09 21.08 1.98
C GLY A 113 -1.35 19.62 1.62
N SER A 114 -2.54 19.06 1.90
CA SER A 114 -2.87 17.68 1.53
C SER A 114 -2.93 17.48 0.01
N ILE A 115 -3.36 18.47 -0.73
CA ILE A 115 -3.38 18.42 -2.20
C ILE A 115 -1.96 18.52 -2.74
N GLU A 116 -1.17 19.46 -2.23
CA GLU A 116 0.23 19.65 -2.61
C GLU A 116 1.06 18.40 -2.33
N ASP A 117 0.92 17.80 -1.15
CA ASP A 117 1.62 16.57 -0.79
C ASP A 117 1.26 15.39 -1.71
N SER A 118 -0.01 15.28 -2.11
CA SER A 118 -0.43 14.25 -3.06
C SER A 118 0.24 14.42 -4.42
N VAL A 119 0.35 15.66 -4.91
CA VAL A 119 0.99 15.98 -6.19
C VAL A 119 2.50 15.76 -6.10
N VAL A 120 3.14 16.29 -5.07
CA VAL A 120 4.58 16.12 -4.82
C VAL A 120 4.97 14.64 -4.71
N LEU A 121 4.15 13.85 -3.99
CA LEU A 121 4.36 12.40 -3.91
C LEU A 121 4.29 11.75 -5.30
N ALA A 122 3.27 12.10 -6.10
CA ALA A 122 3.11 11.53 -7.44
C ALA A 122 4.29 11.90 -8.35
N GLU A 123 4.78 13.13 -8.29
CA GLU A 123 5.97 13.59 -9.00
C GLU A 123 7.23 12.81 -8.57
N LYS A 124 7.47 12.66 -7.26
CA LYS A 124 8.60 11.88 -6.73
C LYS A 124 8.54 10.41 -7.14
N LEU A 125 7.35 9.84 -7.26
CA LEU A 125 7.12 8.48 -7.73
C LEU A 125 7.20 8.37 -9.26
N GLY A 126 7.05 9.47 -9.99
CA GLY A 126 6.98 9.51 -11.45
C GLY A 126 5.74 8.81 -12.00
N ILE A 127 4.59 9.02 -11.35
CA ILE A 127 3.28 8.49 -11.77
C ILE A 127 2.37 9.62 -12.25
N ASP A 128 1.42 9.27 -13.14
CA ASP A 128 0.35 10.19 -13.51
C ASP A 128 -0.55 10.47 -12.29
N CYS A 129 -0.94 11.74 -12.10
CA CYS A 129 -1.85 12.17 -11.06
C CYS A 129 -2.97 13.04 -11.64
N GLN A 130 -4.21 12.67 -11.33
CA GLN A 130 -5.39 13.43 -11.70
C GLN A 130 -5.95 14.16 -10.49
N VAL A 131 -6.30 15.43 -10.65
CA VAL A 131 -7.00 16.22 -9.64
C VAL A 131 -8.46 16.32 -10.02
N ILE A 132 -9.35 15.69 -9.24
CA ILE A 132 -10.79 15.64 -9.49
C ILE A 132 -11.54 16.23 -8.28
N PRO A 133 -11.83 17.54 -8.27
CA PRO A 133 -12.55 18.17 -7.16
C PRO A 133 -13.96 17.60 -7.00
N ILE A 134 -14.35 17.24 -5.77
CA ILE A 134 -15.67 16.64 -5.49
C ILE A 134 -16.72 17.65 -5.03
N LYS A 135 -16.39 18.93 -4.91
CA LYS A 135 -17.27 19.98 -4.37
C LYS A 135 -18.63 20.05 -5.06
N SER A 136 -18.67 20.03 -6.39
CA SER A 136 -19.93 20.09 -7.16
C SER A 136 -20.83 18.89 -6.90
N ILE A 137 -20.25 17.69 -6.85
CA ILE A 137 -20.96 16.43 -6.57
C ILE A 137 -21.48 16.45 -5.14
N TYR A 138 -20.64 16.82 -4.18
CA TYR A 138 -21.04 16.95 -2.78
C TYR A 138 -22.20 17.91 -2.58
N ASN A 139 -22.12 19.10 -3.20
CA ASN A 139 -23.21 20.10 -3.15
C ASN A 139 -24.51 19.57 -3.78
N ALA A 140 -24.43 18.80 -4.86
CA ALA A 140 -25.60 18.17 -5.46
C ALA A 140 -26.27 17.19 -4.50
N TYR A 141 -25.50 16.32 -3.82
CA TYR A 141 -26.03 15.41 -2.82
C TYR A 141 -26.67 16.15 -1.65
N THR A 142 -25.99 17.13 -1.05
CA THR A 142 -26.51 17.87 0.10
C THR A 142 -27.78 18.64 -0.25
N LYS A 143 -27.83 19.24 -1.45
CA LYS A 143 -29.03 19.91 -1.97
C LYS A 143 -30.20 18.92 -2.14
N THR A 144 -29.94 17.73 -2.69
CA THR A 144 -30.96 16.70 -2.90
C THR A 144 -31.53 16.19 -1.57
N LEU A 145 -30.68 16.07 -0.56
CA LEU A 145 -31.05 15.53 0.76
C LEU A 145 -31.54 16.61 1.74
N SER A 146 -31.50 17.89 1.37
CA SER A 146 -31.78 19.02 2.27
C SER A 146 -33.14 18.95 2.95
N GLY A 147 -34.17 18.44 2.26
CA GLY A 147 -35.50 18.29 2.85
C GLY A 147 -35.54 17.23 3.95
N ILE A 148 -34.81 16.13 3.77
CA ILE A 148 -34.76 15.02 4.76
C ILE A 148 -33.85 15.39 5.94
N PHE A 149 -32.82 16.21 5.69
CA PHE A 149 -31.86 16.65 6.70
C PHE A 149 -32.24 17.96 7.39
N ALA A 150 -33.39 18.52 7.07
CA ALA A 150 -33.83 19.79 7.64
C ALA A 150 -33.90 19.73 9.18
N GLY A 151 -33.20 20.65 9.85
CA GLY A 151 -33.15 20.74 11.31
C GLY A 151 -32.17 19.75 11.99
N LEU A 152 -31.47 18.91 11.23
CA LEU A 152 -30.41 18.03 11.77
C LEU A 152 -29.06 18.74 11.75
N PRO A 153 -28.19 18.51 12.76
CA PRO A 153 -26.84 19.06 12.79
C PRO A 153 -25.94 18.35 11.78
N PHE A 154 -24.86 19.04 11.38
CA PHE A 154 -23.76 18.44 10.62
C PHE A 154 -23.03 17.39 11.50
N ASP A 155 -22.79 16.20 10.95
CA ASP A 155 -22.14 15.11 11.68
C ASP A 155 -21.31 14.20 10.75
N VAL A 156 -21.02 12.98 11.17
CA VAL A 156 -20.29 11.96 10.41
C VAL A 156 -20.96 11.60 9.07
N THR A 157 -22.23 11.94 8.87
CA THR A 157 -22.96 11.68 7.62
C THR A 157 -22.33 12.40 6.44
N GLU A 158 -21.95 13.64 6.62
CA GLU A 158 -21.35 14.47 5.58
C GLU A 158 -19.93 14.04 5.26
N GLU A 159 -19.18 13.56 6.25
CA GLU A 159 -17.86 12.96 6.05
C GLU A 159 -17.97 11.66 5.24
N ASN A 160 -18.88 10.78 5.65
CA ASN A 160 -19.15 9.53 4.96
C ASN A 160 -19.65 9.75 3.52
N LEU A 161 -20.42 10.81 3.29
CA LEU A 161 -20.87 11.17 1.95
C LEU A 161 -19.69 11.51 1.04
N GLN A 162 -18.70 12.28 1.54
CA GLN A 162 -17.50 12.58 0.78
C GLN A 162 -16.68 11.32 0.49
N ALA A 163 -16.51 10.44 1.47
CA ALA A 163 -15.80 9.17 1.28
C ALA A 163 -16.47 8.31 0.20
N ARG A 164 -17.82 8.22 0.20
CA ARG A 164 -18.58 7.49 -0.83
C ARG A 164 -18.47 8.12 -2.21
N ILE A 165 -18.47 9.44 -2.33
CA ILE A 165 -18.25 10.15 -3.60
C ILE A 165 -16.88 9.77 -4.17
N ARG A 166 -15.83 9.82 -3.36
CA ARG A 166 -14.47 9.43 -3.77
C ARG A 166 -14.41 7.97 -4.22
N GLY A 167 -15.00 7.06 -3.44
CA GLY A 167 -15.09 5.65 -3.80
C GLY A 167 -15.80 5.43 -5.15
N LYS A 168 -16.91 6.13 -5.42
CA LYS A 168 -17.63 6.04 -6.70
C LYS A 168 -16.80 6.54 -7.88
N ILE A 169 -16.04 7.62 -7.72
CA ILE A 169 -15.14 8.14 -8.77
C ILE A 169 -14.06 7.12 -9.09
N LEU A 170 -13.39 6.57 -8.07
CA LEU A 170 -12.36 5.54 -8.27
C LEU A 170 -12.91 4.29 -8.97
N MET A 171 -14.09 3.84 -8.56
CA MET A 171 -14.75 2.69 -9.19
C MET A 171 -15.19 2.97 -10.63
N ALA A 172 -15.62 4.19 -10.94
CA ALA A 172 -15.95 4.58 -12.32
C ALA A 172 -14.69 4.55 -13.22
N ILE A 173 -13.55 5.07 -12.72
CA ILE A 173 -12.25 4.99 -13.41
C ILE A 173 -11.85 3.53 -13.61
N SER A 174 -11.96 2.72 -12.55
CA SER A 174 -11.68 1.28 -12.59
C SER A 174 -12.46 0.59 -13.70
N ASN A 175 -13.77 0.74 -13.72
CA ASN A 175 -14.64 0.10 -14.68
C ASN A 175 -14.37 0.57 -16.13
N LYS A 176 -14.11 1.87 -16.31
CA LYS A 176 -13.90 2.44 -17.63
C LYS A 176 -12.58 2.03 -18.26
N HIS A 177 -11.53 1.95 -17.44
CA HIS A 177 -10.16 1.70 -17.90
C HIS A 177 -9.65 0.29 -17.61
N GLY A 178 -10.39 -0.53 -16.87
CA GLY A 178 -9.94 -1.86 -16.46
C GLY A 178 -8.80 -1.81 -15.44
N TYR A 179 -8.76 -0.80 -14.57
CA TYR A 179 -7.74 -0.67 -13.52
C TYR A 179 -8.22 -1.28 -12.21
N LEU A 180 -7.32 -1.88 -11.45
CA LEU A 180 -7.64 -2.33 -10.10
C LEU A 180 -7.59 -1.13 -9.15
N VAL A 181 -8.66 -0.91 -8.38
CA VAL A 181 -8.64 0.07 -7.27
C VAL A 181 -7.90 -0.53 -6.09
N LEU A 182 -6.88 0.18 -5.59
CA LEU A 182 -6.20 -0.14 -4.35
C LEU A 182 -6.77 0.72 -3.22
N THR A 183 -7.20 0.06 -2.13
CA THR A 183 -7.64 0.78 -0.93
C THR A 183 -6.46 1.02 0.01
N THR A 184 -6.60 2.02 0.84
CA THR A 184 -5.53 2.55 1.70
C THR A 184 -5.81 2.36 3.19
N GLY A 185 -6.91 1.69 3.55
CA GLY A 185 -7.26 1.42 4.94
C GLY A 185 -6.25 0.49 5.60
N ASN A 186 -5.80 0.86 6.79
CA ASN A 186 -4.88 0.08 7.61
C ASN A 186 -5.63 -0.79 8.63
N LYS A 187 -4.90 -1.70 9.30
CA LYS A 187 -5.48 -2.62 10.27
C LYS A 187 -6.11 -1.92 11.48
N SER A 188 -5.51 -0.83 11.95
CA SER A 188 -6.01 -0.10 13.10
C SER A 188 -7.34 0.57 12.82
N GLU A 189 -7.51 1.19 11.64
CA GLU A 189 -8.79 1.76 11.20
C GLU A 189 -9.88 0.70 11.12
N LEU A 190 -9.58 -0.45 10.52
CA LEU A 190 -10.52 -1.57 10.43
C LEU A 190 -10.90 -2.13 11.81
N ALA A 191 -9.92 -2.23 12.72
CA ALA A 191 -10.14 -2.79 14.06
C ALA A 191 -11.06 -1.93 14.93
N VAL A 192 -10.99 -0.59 14.78
CA VAL A 192 -11.84 0.35 15.54
C VAL A 192 -13.10 0.76 14.77
N GLY A 193 -13.27 0.28 13.52
CA GLY A 193 -14.42 0.64 12.68
C GLY A 193 -14.36 2.06 12.11
N TYR A 194 -13.17 2.69 12.09
CA TYR A 194 -12.96 3.99 11.46
C TYR A 194 -12.81 3.84 9.96
N CYS A 195 -13.88 3.49 9.31
CA CYS A 195 -13.96 3.26 7.87
C CYS A 195 -15.39 3.47 7.37
N THR A 196 -15.52 3.82 6.11
CA THR A 196 -16.82 4.07 5.47
C THR A 196 -17.14 2.99 4.45
N LEU A 197 -18.21 2.21 4.72
CA LEU A 197 -18.74 1.25 3.75
C LEU A 197 -19.09 1.95 2.43
N TYR A 198 -18.66 1.35 1.32
CA TYR A 198 -18.81 1.90 -0.04
C TYR A 198 -18.09 3.24 -0.27
N GLY A 199 -17.23 3.66 0.67
CA GLY A 199 -16.40 4.86 0.59
C GLY A 199 -14.91 4.52 0.45
N ASP A 200 -14.13 4.73 1.48
CA ASP A 200 -12.69 4.43 1.54
C ASP A 200 -12.36 2.93 1.47
N MET A 201 -13.33 2.07 1.82
CA MET A 201 -13.22 0.62 1.66
C MET A 201 -13.47 0.14 0.21
N CYS A 202 -13.89 1.02 -0.73
CA CYS A 202 -14.12 0.63 -2.12
C CYS A 202 -12.80 0.29 -2.81
N GLY A 203 -12.65 -0.96 -3.23
CA GLY A 203 -11.51 -1.40 -4.01
C GLY A 203 -11.44 -2.91 -4.17
N GLY A 204 -10.49 -3.36 -4.98
CA GLY A 204 -10.29 -4.80 -5.24
C GLY A 204 -9.12 -5.39 -4.47
N LEU A 205 -8.26 -4.56 -3.86
CA LEU A 205 -7.16 -5.01 -2.99
C LEU A 205 -6.88 -3.98 -1.90
N ALA A 206 -6.97 -4.40 -0.65
CA ALA A 206 -6.60 -3.63 0.52
C ALA A 206 -5.13 -3.92 0.89
N VAL A 207 -4.23 -3.10 0.35
CA VAL A 207 -2.78 -3.38 0.36
C VAL A 207 -2.19 -3.43 1.76
N ILE A 208 -2.63 -2.56 2.67
CA ILE A 208 -2.10 -2.41 4.04
C ILE A 208 -3.11 -2.77 5.13
N SER A 209 -4.18 -3.50 4.79
CA SER A 209 -5.25 -3.86 5.75
C SER A 209 -4.79 -4.72 6.93
N ASP A 210 -3.67 -5.42 6.79
CA ASP A 210 -3.06 -6.23 7.85
C ASP A 210 -1.96 -5.49 8.63
N ILE A 211 -1.70 -4.22 8.28
CA ILE A 211 -0.61 -3.42 8.85
C ILE A 211 -1.18 -2.45 9.88
N PRO A 212 -0.79 -2.56 11.18
CA PRO A 212 -1.18 -1.58 12.19
C PRO A 212 -0.59 -0.20 11.88
N LYS A 213 -1.28 0.85 12.30
CA LYS A 213 -0.91 2.25 12.02
C LYS A 213 0.55 2.57 12.39
N THR A 214 1.03 2.08 13.53
CA THR A 214 2.42 2.26 13.96
C THR A 214 3.40 1.70 12.93
N MET A 215 3.15 0.50 12.41
CA MET A 215 4.00 -0.11 11.40
C MET A 215 3.92 0.60 10.03
N VAL A 216 2.83 1.32 9.74
CA VAL A 216 2.76 2.16 8.52
C VAL A 216 3.80 3.27 8.60
N TYR A 217 4.00 3.88 9.78
CA TYR A 217 5.07 4.86 10.01
C TYR A 217 6.47 4.23 9.85
N ASP A 218 6.71 3.06 10.48
CA ASP A 218 7.98 2.34 10.34
C ASP A 218 8.30 2.03 8.87
N ILE A 219 7.29 1.65 8.07
CA ILE A 219 7.45 1.39 6.65
C ILE A 219 7.76 2.68 5.88
N ALA A 220 7.13 3.80 6.22
CA ALA A 220 7.40 5.09 5.58
C ALA A 220 8.83 5.55 5.84
N GLU A 221 9.33 5.42 7.07
CA GLU A 221 10.73 5.68 7.42
C GLU A 221 11.69 4.74 6.68
N TYR A 222 11.36 3.45 6.62
CA TYR A 222 12.13 2.47 5.86
C TYR A 222 12.20 2.84 4.36
N ILE A 223 11.12 3.33 3.77
CA ILE A 223 11.08 3.80 2.38
C ILE A 223 12.04 4.99 2.21
N ASN A 224 11.99 5.94 3.12
CA ASN A 224 12.77 7.18 3.06
C ASN A 224 14.25 7.04 3.47
N ARG A 225 14.69 5.89 4.02
CA ARG A 225 16.03 5.68 4.61
C ARG A 225 17.22 6.05 3.72
N ARG A 226 17.05 6.07 2.40
CA ARG A 226 18.13 6.40 1.43
C ARG A 226 17.87 7.68 0.66
N LYS A 227 16.63 8.00 0.44
CA LYS A 227 16.16 9.17 -0.31
C LYS A 227 14.72 9.44 0.11
N GLU A 228 14.40 10.70 0.29
CA GLU A 228 13.03 11.12 0.56
C GLU A 228 12.16 10.85 -0.66
N ILE A 229 11.19 9.95 -0.49
CA ILE A 229 10.14 9.61 -1.47
C ILE A 229 8.80 10.11 -0.97
N ILE A 230 8.45 9.78 0.29
CA ILE A 230 7.26 10.28 0.96
C ILE A 230 7.64 11.63 1.59
N PRO A 231 6.93 12.73 1.31
CA PRO A 231 7.21 14.01 1.93
C PRO A 231 7.24 13.91 3.46
N VAL A 232 8.21 14.58 4.09
CA VAL A 232 8.34 14.58 5.56
C VAL A 232 7.06 15.09 6.21
N ASP A 233 6.48 16.15 5.67
CA ASP A 233 5.23 16.71 6.16
C ASP A 233 4.08 15.68 6.16
N THR A 234 4.06 14.74 5.20
CA THR A 234 3.08 13.64 5.17
C THR A 234 3.28 12.65 6.33
N ILE A 235 4.53 12.46 6.80
CA ILE A 235 4.86 11.56 7.90
C ILE A 235 4.59 12.23 9.25
N GLU A 236 4.89 13.53 9.37
CA GLU A 236 4.81 14.29 10.63
C GLU A 236 3.42 14.88 10.90
N LYS A 237 2.51 14.87 9.94
CA LYS A 237 1.12 15.28 10.16
C LYS A 237 0.47 14.45 11.26
N PRO A 238 -0.27 15.12 12.19
CA PRO A 238 -1.02 14.43 13.24
C PRO A 238 -2.14 13.56 12.68
#